data_913238ff96e567aaff511ef7be16c923
#
_entry.id   913238ff96e567aaff511ef7be16c923
#
_cell.length_a   1.000
_cell.length_b   1.000
_cell.length_c   1.000
_cell.angle_alpha   90.00
_cell.angle_beta   90.00
_cell.angle_gamma   90.00
#
_symmetry.space_group_name_H-M   'P 1'
#
loop_
_entity.id
_entity.type
_entity.pdbx_description
1 polymer ?
#
loop_
_entity_poly.entity_id
_entity_poly.type
_entity_poly.pdbx_seq_one_letter_code
_entity_poly.pdbx_strand_id
1 'polypeptide(L)'
;IVGITRSITKYSVTVRDRKDLGKIIKMAFHIAQTGKPGPVLIDLPKDIQTASGPAEYPDHVDIRGYRVNESVHIGQLKRAYKMLKSAKRPLILAGGGINIAKANDKLLKFVETEDIPVVTTIMGKGAIPTKHALYVGNCGMHGKYAANKAVSECDVLFSIGTRFNDRITGDLNEFAPKAKIVHIDIDTASISRNVVVDVPIVADANVALDKLLEWAEPKKTTAWKNQIEIWENENPLTMRRDKGMSPQMIMEHINKNYPK
;
A
#
# COMPACT_ATOMS: atom_id res chain seq x y z
N ILE A 1 -2.22 -6.20 31.66
CA ILE A 1 -2.39 -5.43 30.44
C ILE A 1 -1.85 -6.19 29.21
N VAL A 2 -0.67 -6.80 29.28
CA VAL A 2 -0.02 -7.53 28.17
C VAL A 2 -0.95 -8.62 27.58
N GLY A 3 -1.64 -9.40 28.41
CA GLY A 3 -2.58 -10.43 27.94
C GLY A 3 -3.73 -9.89 27.11
N ILE A 4 -4.28 -8.73 27.47
CA ILE A 4 -5.40 -8.08 26.78
C ILE A 4 -4.94 -7.50 25.42
N THR A 5 -3.75 -6.92 25.38
CA THR A 5 -3.25 -6.20 24.20
C THR A 5 -2.58 -7.11 23.18
N ARG A 6 -2.27 -8.35 23.52
CA ARG A 6 -1.56 -9.30 22.63
C ARG A 6 -2.28 -9.51 21.28
N SER A 7 -3.60 -9.49 21.27
CA SER A 7 -4.40 -9.69 20.06
C SER A 7 -4.44 -8.49 19.11
N ILE A 8 -4.07 -7.30 19.59
CA ILE A 8 -4.13 -6.04 18.84
C ILE A 8 -2.77 -5.35 18.67
N THR A 9 -1.69 -6.01 19.09
CA THR A 9 -0.32 -5.50 18.98
C THR A 9 0.59 -6.50 18.29
N LYS A 10 1.66 -6.04 17.66
CA LYS A 10 2.70 -6.90 17.10
C LYS A 10 3.53 -7.59 18.19
N TYR A 11 3.71 -6.91 19.30
CA TYR A 11 4.48 -7.40 20.44
C TYR A 11 4.01 -6.70 21.71
N SER A 12 3.93 -7.45 22.80
CA SER A 12 3.58 -6.94 24.12
C SER A 12 4.49 -7.56 25.16
N VAL A 13 5.08 -6.76 26.03
CA VAL A 13 6.04 -7.21 27.03
C VAL A 13 5.93 -6.41 28.33
N THR A 14 6.05 -7.09 29.46
CA THR A 14 6.29 -6.43 30.77
C THR A 14 7.78 -6.45 31.06
N VAL A 15 8.37 -5.30 31.37
CA VAL A 15 9.77 -5.21 31.84
C VAL A 15 9.85 -5.77 33.24
N ARG A 16 10.67 -6.80 33.45
CA ARG A 16 10.83 -7.47 34.75
C ARG A 16 12.16 -7.19 35.39
N ASP A 17 13.17 -6.81 34.64
CA ASP A 17 14.48 -6.40 35.13
C ASP A 17 14.86 -5.06 34.54
N ARG A 18 15.29 -4.13 35.37
CA ARG A 18 15.74 -2.79 34.97
C ARG A 18 16.88 -2.85 33.95
N LYS A 19 17.74 -3.85 34.02
CA LYS A 19 18.87 -4.04 33.09
C LYS A 19 18.42 -4.30 31.66
N ASP A 20 17.26 -4.92 31.48
CA ASP A 20 16.71 -5.24 30.14
C ASP A 20 15.98 -4.06 29.47
N LEU A 21 15.73 -2.95 30.20
CA LEU A 21 14.90 -1.86 29.75
C LEU A 21 15.35 -1.30 28.39
N GLY A 22 16.62 -0.95 28.23
CA GLY A 22 17.14 -0.38 26.99
C GLY A 22 17.04 -1.35 25.83
N LYS A 23 17.34 -2.63 26.05
CA LYS A 23 17.20 -3.70 25.06
C LYS A 23 15.74 -3.88 24.65
N ILE A 24 14.80 -3.91 25.60
CA ILE A 24 13.36 -4.07 25.32
C ILE A 24 12.83 -2.88 24.52
N ILE A 25 13.22 -1.66 24.87
CA ILE A 25 12.85 -0.45 24.12
C ILE A 25 13.37 -0.56 22.67
N LYS A 26 14.63 -0.92 22.47
CA LYS A 26 15.20 -1.09 21.13
C LYS A 26 14.47 -2.14 20.32
N MET A 27 14.19 -3.30 20.92
CA MET A 27 13.39 -4.36 20.30
C MET A 27 12.00 -3.88 19.92
N ALA A 28 11.33 -3.16 20.80
CA ALA A 28 9.99 -2.64 20.58
C ALA A 28 9.94 -1.70 19.35
N PHE A 29 10.86 -0.75 19.25
CA PHE A 29 10.95 0.13 18.08
C PHE A 29 11.28 -0.65 16.81
N HIS A 30 12.22 -1.59 16.87
CA HIS A 30 12.54 -2.44 15.73
C HIS A 30 11.31 -3.21 15.23
N ILE A 31 10.58 -3.89 16.12
CA ILE A 31 9.37 -4.65 15.76
C ILE A 31 8.26 -3.74 15.25
N ALA A 32 8.06 -2.56 15.87
CA ALA A 32 7.02 -1.61 15.47
C ALA A 32 7.20 -1.12 14.04
N GLN A 33 8.43 -0.89 13.59
CA GLN A 33 8.76 -0.22 12.33
C GLN A 33 9.04 -1.20 11.18
N THR A 34 9.45 -2.44 11.46
CA THR A 34 9.88 -3.40 10.44
C THR A 34 8.74 -4.32 9.99
N GLY A 35 8.87 -4.89 8.79
CA GLY A 35 7.80 -5.66 8.18
C GLY A 35 6.56 -4.77 7.97
N LYS A 36 5.35 -5.32 8.23
CA LYS A 36 4.16 -4.47 8.29
C LYS A 36 4.19 -3.65 9.58
N PRO A 37 4.32 -2.32 9.55
CA PRO A 37 4.35 -1.50 10.75
C PRO A 37 3.09 -1.67 11.60
N GLY A 38 3.25 -1.61 12.92
CA GLY A 38 2.13 -1.77 13.83
C GLY A 38 2.49 -1.52 15.29
N PRO A 39 1.49 -1.43 16.19
CA PRO A 39 1.69 -1.06 17.58
C PRO A 39 2.45 -2.14 18.36
N VAL A 40 3.23 -1.68 19.33
CA VAL A 40 3.91 -2.49 20.33
C VAL A 40 3.57 -1.91 21.70
N LEU A 41 3.39 -2.78 22.71
CA LEU A 41 3.12 -2.37 24.07
C LEU A 41 4.29 -2.77 24.98
N ILE A 42 4.79 -1.81 25.73
CA ILE A 42 5.73 -2.03 26.83
C ILE A 42 5.02 -1.68 28.14
N ASP A 43 4.79 -2.68 28.96
CA ASP A 43 4.30 -2.50 30.33
C ASP A 43 5.50 -2.26 31.25
N LEU A 44 5.52 -1.09 31.89
CA LEU A 44 6.63 -0.63 32.71
C LEU A 44 6.17 -0.49 34.18
N PRO A 45 6.37 -1.53 35.03
CA PRO A 45 5.98 -1.51 36.44
C PRO A 45 6.66 -0.39 37.21
N LYS A 46 6.00 0.07 38.29
CA LYS A 46 6.47 1.21 39.06
C LYS A 46 7.83 0.99 39.73
N ASP A 47 8.09 -0.18 40.22
CA ASP A 47 9.37 -0.57 40.80
C ASP A 47 10.52 -0.46 39.78
N ILE A 48 10.29 -0.86 38.55
CA ILE A 48 11.26 -0.70 37.46
C ILE A 48 11.49 0.78 37.13
N GLN A 49 10.42 1.60 37.14
CA GLN A 49 10.52 3.04 36.87
C GLN A 49 11.35 3.79 37.94
N THR A 50 11.26 3.34 39.18
CA THR A 50 11.97 3.98 40.33
C THR A 50 13.33 3.41 40.57
N ALA A 51 13.67 2.25 40.02
CA ALA A 51 14.95 1.59 40.19
C ALA A 51 16.09 2.40 39.54
N SER A 52 17.18 2.58 40.26
CA SER A 52 18.42 3.14 39.71
C SER A 52 19.28 2.05 39.08
N GLY A 53 20.02 2.42 38.02
CA GLY A 53 20.90 1.50 37.32
C GLY A 53 21.54 2.12 36.09
N PRO A 54 22.44 1.40 35.41
CA PRO A 54 23.10 1.89 34.21
C PRO A 54 22.08 2.20 33.07
N ALA A 55 22.35 3.27 32.31
CA ALA A 55 21.59 3.64 31.14
C ALA A 55 22.21 2.98 29.89
N GLU A 56 21.95 1.69 29.71
CA GLU A 56 22.43 0.92 28.56
C GLU A 56 21.36 0.86 27.48
N TYR A 57 21.75 1.28 26.27
CA TYR A 57 20.89 1.22 25.08
C TYR A 57 21.70 0.60 23.93
N PRO A 58 21.42 -0.64 23.51
CA PRO A 58 22.25 -1.34 22.54
C PRO A 58 22.11 -0.78 21.14
N ASP A 59 23.17 -0.78 20.35
CA ASP A 59 23.14 -0.36 18.95
C ASP A 59 22.32 -1.31 18.07
N HIS A 60 22.36 -2.61 18.37
CA HIS A 60 21.65 -3.63 17.63
C HIS A 60 20.89 -4.58 18.56
N VAL A 61 19.81 -5.16 18.03
CA VAL A 61 19.08 -6.22 18.72
C VAL A 61 18.90 -7.42 17.79
N ASP A 62 19.26 -8.59 18.31
CA ASP A 62 18.88 -9.86 17.69
C ASP A 62 17.64 -10.41 18.42
N ILE A 63 16.57 -10.66 17.65
CA ILE A 63 15.29 -11.09 18.18
C ILE A 63 15.01 -12.48 17.66
N ARG A 64 15.17 -13.46 18.55
CA ARG A 64 14.92 -14.86 18.22
C ARG A 64 13.53 -15.06 17.65
N GLY A 65 13.45 -15.66 16.46
CA GLY A 65 12.18 -15.95 15.77
C GLY A 65 11.51 -14.75 15.06
N TYR A 66 12.09 -13.54 15.13
CA TYR A 66 11.61 -12.39 14.36
C TYR A 66 12.57 -12.10 13.21
N ARG A 67 12.09 -12.31 11.99
CA ARG A 67 12.85 -11.99 10.78
C ARG A 67 11.99 -11.15 9.84
N VAL A 68 12.53 -10.06 9.39
CA VAL A 68 11.91 -9.22 8.34
C VAL A 68 12.15 -9.91 6.99
N ASN A 69 11.10 -10.06 6.19
CA ASN A 69 11.26 -10.57 4.83
C ASN A 69 11.78 -9.45 3.92
N GLU A 70 13.04 -9.51 3.59
CA GLU A 70 13.75 -8.55 2.71
C GLU A 70 13.92 -9.07 1.29
N SER A 71 13.33 -10.22 0.96
CA SER A 71 13.44 -10.86 -0.33
C SER A 71 12.11 -10.96 -1.05
N VAL A 72 12.15 -11.14 -2.37
CA VAL A 72 10.99 -11.43 -3.20
C VAL A 72 11.19 -12.75 -3.92
N HIS A 73 10.14 -13.55 -4.00
CA HIS A 73 10.18 -14.80 -4.76
C HIS A 73 10.22 -14.51 -6.27
N ILE A 74 11.41 -14.59 -6.86
CA ILE A 74 11.67 -14.20 -8.26
C ILE A 74 10.78 -14.95 -9.26
N GLY A 75 10.52 -16.25 -9.05
CA GLY A 75 9.67 -17.05 -9.94
C GLY A 75 8.22 -16.53 -9.99
N GLN A 76 7.65 -16.19 -8.84
CA GLN A 76 6.30 -15.61 -8.76
C GLN A 76 6.27 -14.21 -9.36
N LEU A 77 7.28 -13.39 -9.09
CA LEU A 77 7.36 -12.04 -9.64
C LEU A 77 7.49 -12.06 -11.17
N LYS A 78 8.30 -12.97 -11.74
CA LYS A 78 8.40 -13.17 -13.20
C LYS A 78 7.06 -13.63 -13.80
N ARG A 79 6.34 -14.53 -13.11
CA ARG A 79 5.01 -14.97 -13.55
C ARG A 79 4.03 -13.77 -13.58
N ALA A 80 4.03 -12.95 -12.54
CA ALA A 80 3.22 -11.74 -12.46
C ALA A 80 3.57 -10.75 -13.57
N TYR A 81 4.86 -10.48 -13.78
CA TYR A 81 5.33 -9.58 -14.82
C TYR A 81 4.95 -10.07 -16.23
N LYS A 82 5.12 -11.38 -16.52
CA LYS A 82 4.68 -11.97 -17.79
C LYS A 82 3.18 -11.79 -18.01
N MET A 83 2.37 -11.95 -16.96
CA MET A 83 0.92 -11.72 -17.02
C MET A 83 0.61 -10.25 -17.36
N LEU A 84 1.31 -9.31 -16.71
CA LEU A 84 1.18 -7.88 -16.97
C LEU A 84 1.59 -7.51 -18.40
N LYS A 85 2.68 -8.09 -18.92
CA LYS A 85 3.13 -7.84 -20.31
C LYS A 85 2.14 -8.35 -21.35
N SER A 86 1.44 -9.43 -21.10
CA SER A 86 0.43 -10.01 -22.02
C SER A 86 -0.93 -9.29 -21.93
N ALA A 87 -1.16 -8.46 -20.93
CA ALA A 87 -2.42 -7.76 -20.72
C ALA A 87 -2.71 -6.72 -21.82
N LYS A 88 -3.97 -6.65 -22.22
CA LYS A 88 -4.48 -5.62 -23.14
C LYS A 88 -5.04 -4.41 -22.38
N ARG A 89 -5.53 -4.64 -21.17
CA ARG A 89 -6.12 -3.64 -20.28
C ARG A 89 -5.50 -3.72 -18.87
N PRO A 90 -4.15 -3.58 -18.76
CA PRO A 90 -3.48 -3.64 -17.46
C PRO A 90 -3.86 -2.45 -16.60
N LEU A 91 -3.98 -2.68 -15.29
CA LEU A 91 -4.24 -1.64 -14.31
C LEU A 91 -3.40 -1.87 -13.05
N ILE A 92 -2.72 -0.84 -12.58
CA ILE A 92 -2.07 -0.87 -11.26
C ILE A 92 -3.06 -0.38 -10.21
N LEU A 93 -3.21 -1.13 -9.12
CA LEU A 93 -3.88 -0.69 -7.90
C LEU A 93 -2.84 -0.43 -6.82
N ALA A 94 -2.53 0.84 -6.58
CA ALA A 94 -1.57 1.26 -5.57
C ALA A 94 -2.25 1.50 -4.22
N GLY A 95 -1.86 0.73 -3.21
CA GLY A 95 -2.32 0.88 -1.83
C GLY A 95 -1.37 1.68 -0.95
N GLY A 96 -1.73 1.83 0.32
CA GLY A 96 -0.92 2.54 1.32
C GLY A 96 0.47 1.93 1.55
N GLY A 97 0.65 0.66 1.20
CA GLY A 97 1.95 -0.02 1.27
C GLY A 97 3.04 0.65 0.42
N ILE A 98 2.68 1.28 -0.70
CA ILE A 98 3.62 2.05 -1.53
C ILE A 98 4.21 3.22 -0.73
N ASN A 99 3.35 4.01 -0.06
CA ASN A 99 3.78 5.16 0.73
C ASN A 99 4.60 4.73 1.95
N ILE A 100 4.20 3.64 2.62
CA ILE A 100 4.91 3.11 3.79
C ILE A 100 6.29 2.59 3.40
N ALA A 101 6.41 1.88 2.28
CA ALA A 101 7.67 1.37 1.74
C ALA A 101 8.55 2.46 1.10
N LYS A 102 8.05 3.70 0.98
CA LYS A 102 8.72 4.80 0.26
C LYS A 102 9.09 4.42 -1.18
N ALA A 103 8.18 3.70 -1.85
CA ALA A 103 8.40 3.14 -3.18
C ALA A 103 7.79 4.00 -4.31
N ASN A 104 7.41 5.24 -4.01
CA ASN A 104 6.70 6.16 -4.91
C ASN A 104 7.44 6.40 -6.22
N ASP A 105 8.72 6.79 -6.15
CA ASP A 105 9.54 7.10 -7.35
C ASP A 105 9.74 5.86 -8.22
N LYS A 106 9.89 4.68 -7.58
CA LYS A 106 10.03 3.40 -8.30
C LYS A 106 8.74 3.01 -8.99
N LEU A 107 7.60 3.19 -8.31
CA LEU A 107 6.28 2.97 -8.91
C LEU A 107 6.08 3.90 -10.11
N LEU A 108 6.37 5.19 -9.95
CA LEU A 108 6.24 6.19 -11.01
C LEU A 108 7.07 5.78 -12.23
N LYS A 109 8.36 5.49 -12.04
CA LYS A 109 9.26 5.05 -13.11
C LYS A 109 8.76 3.77 -13.79
N PHE A 110 8.25 2.80 -13.01
CA PHE A 110 7.74 1.54 -13.55
C PHE A 110 6.51 1.76 -14.44
N VAL A 111 5.52 2.54 -13.95
CA VAL A 111 4.29 2.77 -14.72
C VAL A 111 4.51 3.64 -15.94
N GLU A 112 5.46 4.58 -15.90
CA GLU A 112 5.85 5.38 -17.07
C GLU A 112 6.52 4.51 -18.14
N THR A 113 7.43 3.62 -17.74
CA THR A 113 8.11 2.71 -18.67
C THR A 113 7.12 1.75 -19.33
N GLU A 114 6.22 1.17 -18.56
CA GLU A 114 5.23 0.19 -19.04
C GLU A 114 3.94 0.84 -19.58
N ASP A 115 3.80 2.18 -19.47
CA ASP A 115 2.62 2.96 -19.90
C ASP A 115 1.31 2.44 -19.31
N ILE A 116 1.28 2.14 -18.00
CA ILE A 116 0.14 1.51 -17.34
C ILE A 116 -0.64 2.50 -16.48
N PRO A 117 -1.96 2.64 -16.67
CA PRO A 117 -2.82 3.45 -15.81
C PRO A 117 -2.78 2.98 -14.35
N VAL A 118 -2.91 3.94 -13.42
CA VAL A 118 -2.86 3.71 -11.98
C VAL A 118 -4.12 4.23 -11.32
N VAL A 119 -4.74 3.36 -10.53
CA VAL A 119 -5.76 3.74 -9.55
C VAL A 119 -5.19 3.57 -8.14
N THR A 120 -5.68 4.35 -7.20
CA THR A 120 -5.22 4.25 -5.81
C THR A 120 -6.35 3.93 -4.85
N THR A 121 -6.01 3.27 -3.76
CA THR A 121 -6.88 3.31 -2.58
C THR A 121 -6.78 4.68 -1.92
N ILE A 122 -7.68 5.00 -0.96
CA ILE A 122 -7.56 6.26 -0.20
C ILE A 122 -6.21 6.37 0.52
N MET A 123 -5.69 5.27 1.07
CA MET A 123 -4.38 5.23 1.72
C MET A 123 -3.21 5.21 0.73
N GLY A 124 -3.47 4.85 -0.51
CA GLY A 124 -2.50 4.90 -1.61
C GLY A 124 -2.42 6.26 -2.30
N LYS A 125 -3.26 7.22 -1.91
CA LYS A 125 -3.21 8.57 -2.48
C LYS A 125 -1.83 9.19 -2.25
N GLY A 126 -1.26 9.79 -3.30
CA GLY A 126 0.12 10.27 -3.29
C GLY A 126 1.15 9.22 -3.74
N ALA A 127 0.75 7.98 -4.04
CA ALA A 127 1.66 6.98 -4.61
C ALA A 127 2.28 7.41 -5.94
N ILE A 128 1.54 8.18 -6.73
CA ILE A 128 2.03 8.95 -7.87
C ILE A 128 1.42 10.35 -7.85
N PRO A 129 2.00 11.34 -8.55
CA PRO A 129 1.46 12.70 -8.57
C PRO A 129 0.03 12.74 -9.12
N THR A 130 -0.86 13.47 -8.46
CA THR A 130 -2.29 13.53 -8.82
C THR A 130 -2.55 14.10 -10.23
N LYS A 131 -1.64 14.94 -10.76
CA LYS A 131 -1.73 15.52 -12.12
C LYS A 131 -1.03 14.66 -13.17
N HIS A 132 -0.51 13.50 -12.82
CA HIS A 132 0.19 12.64 -13.76
C HIS A 132 -0.79 12.00 -14.76
N ALA A 133 -0.40 11.92 -16.04
CA ALA A 133 -1.26 11.45 -17.13
C ALA A 133 -1.75 9.98 -16.95
N LEU A 134 -1.00 9.16 -16.21
CA LEU A 134 -1.39 7.77 -15.91
C LEU A 134 -2.24 7.64 -14.64
N TYR A 135 -2.46 8.72 -13.88
CA TYR A 135 -3.28 8.67 -12.67
C TYR A 135 -4.77 8.82 -13.00
N VAL A 136 -5.51 7.74 -12.88
CA VAL A 136 -6.96 7.73 -13.13
C VAL A 136 -7.74 8.30 -11.94
N GLY A 137 -7.33 7.99 -10.72
CA GLY A 137 -8.00 8.47 -9.51
C GLY A 137 -8.06 7.43 -8.40
N ASN A 138 -8.78 7.77 -7.33
CA ASN A 138 -9.12 6.80 -6.28
C ASN A 138 -10.23 5.86 -6.79
N CYS A 139 -10.12 4.58 -6.45
CA CYS A 139 -11.19 3.60 -6.60
C CYS A 139 -11.88 3.29 -5.26
N GLY A 140 -12.99 2.57 -5.32
CA GLY A 140 -13.81 2.16 -4.19
C GLY A 140 -15.06 3.02 -4.01
N MET A 141 -15.70 2.92 -2.83
CA MET A 141 -17.00 3.54 -2.52
C MET A 141 -17.05 5.05 -2.80
N HIS A 142 -15.95 5.77 -2.54
CA HIS A 142 -15.81 7.20 -2.79
C HIS A 142 -14.83 7.50 -3.94
N GLY A 143 -14.66 6.52 -4.84
CA GLY A 143 -13.78 6.64 -5.99
C GLY A 143 -14.40 7.41 -7.15
N LYS A 144 -13.55 7.79 -8.10
CA LYS A 144 -14.00 8.33 -9.40
C LYS A 144 -14.70 7.22 -10.19
N TYR A 145 -15.72 7.60 -10.98
CA TYR A 145 -16.40 6.67 -11.90
C TYR A 145 -15.41 5.95 -12.83
N ALA A 146 -14.54 6.72 -13.52
CA ALA A 146 -13.54 6.15 -14.41
C ALA A 146 -12.59 5.18 -13.73
N ALA A 147 -12.18 5.46 -12.46
CA ALA A 147 -11.32 4.58 -11.69
C ALA A 147 -12.02 3.25 -11.34
N ASN A 148 -13.27 3.30 -10.89
CA ASN A 148 -14.05 2.11 -10.59
C ASN A 148 -14.34 1.31 -11.87
N LYS A 149 -14.67 1.99 -12.95
CA LYS A 149 -14.91 1.37 -14.26
C LYS A 149 -13.62 0.70 -14.79
N ALA A 150 -12.46 1.33 -14.61
CA ALA A 150 -11.17 0.73 -14.97
C ALA A 150 -10.89 -0.55 -14.18
N VAL A 151 -11.20 -0.59 -12.88
CA VAL A 151 -11.08 -1.81 -12.07
C VAL A 151 -12.01 -2.91 -12.58
N SER A 152 -13.26 -2.59 -12.92
CA SER A 152 -14.23 -3.60 -13.42
C SER A 152 -13.89 -4.13 -14.82
N GLU A 153 -13.22 -3.34 -15.65
CA GLU A 153 -12.98 -3.66 -17.06
C GLU A 153 -11.54 -4.09 -17.38
N CYS A 154 -10.60 -3.96 -16.43
CA CYS A 154 -9.23 -4.43 -16.65
C CYS A 154 -9.17 -5.96 -16.83
N ASP A 155 -8.16 -6.44 -17.54
CA ASP A 155 -7.88 -7.87 -17.72
C ASP A 155 -6.77 -8.38 -16.79
N VAL A 156 -5.93 -7.46 -16.27
CA VAL A 156 -4.97 -7.72 -15.19
C VAL A 156 -5.02 -6.58 -14.20
N LEU A 157 -5.37 -6.89 -12.95
CA LEU A 157 -5.27 -5.99 -11.80
C LEU A 157 -3.98 -6.30 -11.04
N PHE A 158 -2.99 -5.44 -11.18
CA PHE A 158 -1.70 -5.59 -10.51
C PHE A 158 -1.68 -4.74 -9.24
N SER A 159 -1.97 -5.36 -8.12
CA SER A 159 -2.16 -4.72 -6.83
C SER A 159 -0.89 -4.73 -5.99
N ILE A 160 -0.52 -3.56 -5.42
CA ILE A 160 0.67 -3.40 -4.59
C ILE A 160 0.30 -2.70 -3.29
N GLY A 161 0.52 -3.38 -2.15
CA GLY A 161 0.36 -2.81 -0.81
C GLY A 161 -1.08 -2.42 -0.45
N THR A 162 -2.07 -3.21 -0.88
CA THR A 162 -3.48 -3.03 -0.53
C THR A 162 -4.07 -4.26 0.15
N ARG A 163 -5.01 -4.07 1.06
CA ARG A 163 -5.66 -5.16 1.80
C ARG A 163 -6.99 -5.62 1.20
N PHE A 164 -7.42 -5.04 0.09
CA PHE A 164 -8.73 -5.32 -0.51
C PHE A 164 -9.89 -5.30 0.51
N ASN A 165 -10.00 -4.21 1.27
CA ASN A 165 -11.09 -4.05 2.21
C ASN A 165 -12.41 -3.74 1.49
N ASP A 166 -13.54 -3.89 2.21
CA ASP A 166 -14.90 -3.67 1.73
C ASP A 166 -15.13 -2.30 1.07
N ARG A 167 -14.43 -1.26 1.54
CA ARG A 167 -14.50 0.11 0.97
C ARG A 167 -13.91 0.20 -0.44
N ILE A 168 -13.06 -0.74 -0.80
CA ILE A 168 -12.44 -0.83 -2.14
C ILE A 168 -13.18 -1.84 -3.00
N THR A 169 -13.52 -3.01 -2.44
CA THR A 169 -14.09 -4.12 -3.22
C THR A 169 -15.59 -3.98 -3.44
N GLY A 170 -16.32 -3.45 -2.45
CA GLY A 170 -17.77 -3.58 -2.45
C GLY A 170 -18.20 -5.05 -2.47
N ASP A 171 -19.09 -5.43 -3.38
CA ASP A 171 -19.43 -6.83 -3.61
C ASP A 171 -18.24 -7.57 -4.24
N LEU A 172 -17.79 -8.61 -3.54
CA LEU A 172 -16.63 -9.39 -3.96
C LEU A 172 -16.84 -10.13 -5.29
N ASN A 173 -18.08 -10.49 -5.62
CA ASN A 173 -18.41 -11.17 -6.87
C ASN A 173 -18.33 -10.23 -8.08
N GLU A 174 -18.50 -8.93 -7.84
CA GLU A 174 -18.47 -7.89 -8.87
C GLU A 174 -17.11 -7.15 -8.91
N PHE A 175 -16.19 -7.44 -7.98
CA PHE A 175 -14.90 -6.80 -7.92
C PHE A 175 -13.94 -7.34 -8.97
N ALA A 176 -13.57 -6.51 -9.94
CA ALA A 176 -12.64 -6.85 -11.02
C ALA A 176 -12.96 -8.20 -11.72
N PRO A 177 -14.22 -8.46 -12.13
CA PRO A 177 -14.73 -9.79 -12.50
C PRO A 177 -14.05 -10.35 -13.76
N LYS A 178 -13.38 -9.49 -14.54
CA LYS A 178 -12.69 -9.86 -15.78
C LYS A 178 -11.19 -10.01 -15.62
N ALA A 179 -10.66 -9.62 -14.45
CA ALA A 179 -9.23 -9.50 -14.24
C ALA A 179 -8.62 -10.76 -13.64
N LYS A 180 -7.40 -11.07 -14.06
CA LYS A 180 -6.46 -11.84 -13.26
C LYS A 180 -5.81 -10.92 -12.25
N ILE A 181 -5.75 -11.36 -10.99
CA ILE A 181 -5.30 -10.52 -9.87
C ILE A 181 -3.90 -10.95 -9.43
N VAL A 182 -2.96 -10.00 -9.51
CA VAL A 182 -1.65 -10.08 -8.87
C VAL A 182 -1.71 -9.29 -7.58
N HIS A 183 -1.20 -9.84 -6.49
CA HIS A 183 -1.17 -9.16 -5.20
C HIS A 183 0.22 -9.21 -4.57
N ILE A 184 0.86 -8.05 -4.49
CA ILE A 184 2.12 -7.85 -3.77
C ILE A 184 1.79 -7.19 -2.44
N ASP A 185 2.07 -7.87 -1.34
CA ASP A 185 1.93 -7.32 0.01
C ASP A 185 3.01 -7.91 0.93
N ILE A 186 3.46 -7.13 1.91
CA ILE A 186 4.44 -7.59 2.90
C ILE A 186 3.80 -8.51 3.95
N ASP A 187 2.50 -8.41 4.12
CA ASP A 187 1.73 -9.16 5.12
C ASP A 187 1.11 -10.42 4.51
N THR A 188 1.64 -11.57 4.88
CA THR A 188 1.10 -12.87 4.45
C THR A 188 -0.38 -13.04 4.78
N ALA A 189 -0.86 -12.47 5.89
CA ALA A 189 -2.25 -12.56 6.31
C ALA A 189 -3.21 -11.71 5.45
N SER A 190 -2.69 -10.78 4.68
CA SER A 190 -3.48 -9.96 3.74
C SER A 190 -3.67 -10.65 2.38
N ILE A 191 -2.79 -11.59 2.01
CA ILE A 191 -2.84 -12.30 0.73
C ILE A 191 -4.04 -13.24 0.67
N SER A 192 -4.85 -13.12 -0.39
CA SER A 192 -6.05 -13.93 -0.64
C SER A 192 -7.08 -13.95 0.51
N ARG A 193 -7.02 -12.96 1.40
CA ARG A 193 -7.93 -12.88 2.54
C ARG A 193 -9.36 -12.53 2.12
N ASN A 194 -9.52 -11.54 1.29
CA ASN A 194 -10.82 -11.01 0.87
C ASN A 194 -11.09 -11.29 -0.62
N VAL A 195 -10.07 -11.22 -1.45
CA VAL A 195 -10.15 -11.44 -2.90
C VAL A 195 -9.26 -12.61 -3.27
N VAL A 196 -9.76 -13.53 -4.09
CA VAL A 196 -8.96 -14.63 -4.63
C VAL A 196 -7.89 -14.07 -5.57
N VAL A 197 -6.64 -14.48 -5.37
CA VAL A 197 -5.47 -13.95 -6.09
C VAL A 197 -4.85 -15.02 -6.98
N ASP A 198 -4.63 -14.72 -8.27
CA ASP A 198 -3.99 -15.64 -9.22
C ASP A 198 -2.47 -15.76 -8.99
N VAL A 199 -1.84 -14.66 -8.61
CA VAL A 199 -0.39 -14.62 -8.33
C VAL A 199 -0.12 -13.87 -7.03
N PRO A 200 0.00 -14.60 -5.89
CA PRO A 200 0.39 -14.03 -4.60
C PRO A 200 1.90 -13.80 -4.54
N ILE A 201 2.32 -12.64 -4.03
CA ILE A 201 3.73 -12.27 -3.82
C ILE A 201 3.88 -11.63 -2.46
N VAL A 202 4.55 -12.32 -1.56
CA VAL A 202 4.90 -11.78 -0.24
C VAL A 202 6.22 -11.06 -0.37
N ALA A 203 6.19 -9.72 -0.37
CA ALA A 203 7.40 -8.89 -0.47
C ALA A 203 7.13 -7.46 -0.03
N ASP A 204 8.18 -6.77 0.38
CA ASP A 204 8.17 -5.32 0.46
C ASP A 204 7.99 -4.70 -0.93
N ALA A 205 7.15 -3.66 -1.03
CA ALA A 205 6.83 -3.03 -2.32
C ALA A 205 8.06 -2.41 -3.00
N ASN A 206 8.98 -1.87 -2.21
CA ASN A 206 10.20 -1.26 -2.70
C ASN A 206 11.13 -2.31 -3.34
N VAL A 207 11.31 -3.46 -2.67
CA VAL A 207 12.11 -4.59 -3.17
C VAL A 207 11.48 -5.22 -4.42
N ALA A 208 10.15 -5.37 -4.44
CA ALA A 208 9.46 -5.92 -5.59
C ALA A 208 9.56 -5.01 -6.81
N LEU A 209 9.40 -3.69 -6.63
CA LEU A 209 9.50 -2.71 -7.71
C LEU A 209 10.92 -2.59 -8.25
N ASP A 210 11.97 -2.72 -7.42
CA ASP A 210 13.35 -2.77 -7.90
C ASP A 210 13.53 -3.89 -8.92
N LYS A 211 13.05 -5.09 -8.58
CA LYS A 211 13.15 -6.25 -9.48
C LYS A 211 12.29 -6.11 -10.74
N LEU A 212 11.11 -5.51 -10.63
CA LEU A 212 10.26 -5.22 -11.79
C LEU A 212 10.92 -4.22 -12.73
N LEU A 213 11.59 -3.21 -12.19
CA LEU A 213 12.30 -2.20 -12.99
C LEU A 213 13.50 -2.78 -13.77
N GLU A 214 14.16 -3.84 -13.25
CA GLU A 214 15.21 -4.55 -13.99
C GLU A 214 14.69 -5.18 -15.30
N TRP A 215 13.41 -5.51 -15.37
CA TRP A 215 12.77 -6.17 -16.51
C TRP A 215 11.84 -5.26 -17.31
N ALA A 216 11.58 -4.06 -16.80
CA ALA A 216 10.64 -3.13 -17.40
C ALA A 216 11.10 -2.71 -18.81
N GLU A 217 10.21 -2.83 -19.78
CA GLU A 217 10.45 -2.48 -21.17
C GLU A 217 9.35 -1.54 -21.68
N PRO A 218 9.67 -0.57 -22.52
CA PRO A 218 8.68 0.35 -23.08
C PRO A 218 7.51 -0.39 -23.74
N LYS A 219 6.31 -0.02 -23.32
CA LYS A 219 5.04 -0.53 -23.85
C LYS A 219 4.13 0.66 -24.14
N LYS A 220 3.09 0.48 -24.95
CA LYS A 220 2.02 1.47 -25.14
C LYS A 220 0.66 0.82 -24.91
N THR A 221 -0.15 1.47 -24.08
CA THR A 221 -1.52 1.04 -23.77
C THR A 221 -2.55 2.07 -24.25
N THR A 222 -2.28 2.72 -25.38
CA THR A 222 -3.04 3.87 -25.89
C THR A 222 -4.54 3.61 -25.98
N ALA A 223 -4.95 2.48 -26.55
CA ALA A 223 -6.39 2.17 -26.69
C ALA A 223 -7.08 2.05 -25.31
N TRP A 224 -6.38 1.48 -24.31
CA TRP A 224 -6.91 1.35 -22.97
C TRP A 224 -7.01 2.70 -22.26
N LYS A 225 -5.98 3.54 -22.36
CA LYS A 225 -5.99 4.89 -21.80
C LYS A 225 -7.08 5.75 -22.42
N ASN A 226 -7.25 5.71 -23.73
CA ASN A 226 -8.32 6.43 -24.42
C ASN A 226 -9.71 6.00 -23.92
N GLN A 227 -9.90 4.70 -23.66
CA GLN A 227 -11.16 4.22 -23.09
C GLN A 227 -11.41 4.76 -21.68
N ILE A 228 -10.38 4.85 -20.86
CA ILE A 228 -10.48 5.43 -19.50
C ILE A 228 -10.81 6.94 -19.61
N GLU A 229 -10.17 7.66 -20.51
CA GLU A 229 -10.41 9.08 -20.77
C GLU A 229 -11.85 9.34 -21.22
N ILE A 230 -12.42 8.48 -22.06
CA ILE A 230 -13.85 8.56 -22.44
C ILE A 230 -14.73 8.50 -21.19
N TRP A 231 -14.51 7.52 -20.31
CA TRP A 231 -15.30 7.40 -19.06
C TRP A 231 -15.11 8.61 -18.12
N GLU A 232 -13.93 9.20 -18.08
CA GLU A 232 -13.68 10.40 -17.27
C GLU A 232 -14.42 11.63 -17.84
N ASN A 233 -14.46 11.77 -19.16
CA ASN A 233 -15.17 12.86 -19.83
C ASN A 233 -16.70 12.71 -19.77
N GLU A 234 -17.21 11.47 -19.80
CA GLU A 234 -18.65 11.19 -19.65
C GLU A 234 -19.14 11.42 -18.21
N ASN A 235 -18.27 11.22 -17.23
CA ASN A 235 -18.60 11.32 -15.80
C ASN A 235 -17.54 12.15 -15.03
N PRO A 236 -17.41 13.44 -15.33
CA PRO A 236 -16.42 14.28 -14.67
C PRO A 236 -16.78 14.51 -13.20
N LEU A 237 -15.77 14.67 -12.37
CA LEU A 237 -15.98 15.12 -11.00
C LEU A 237 -16.47 16.57 -11.03
N THR A 238 -17.73 16.78 -10.63
CA THR A 238 -18.33 18.11 -10.55
C THR A 238 -18.39 18.60 -9.11
N MET A 239 -18.11 19.88 -8.91
CA MET A 239 -18.24 20.54 -7.62
C MET A 239 -19.52 21.36 -7.60
N ARG A 240 -20.38 21.12 -6.61
CA ARG A 240 -21.54 21.98 -6.36
C ARG A 240 -21.08 23.31 -5.77
N ARG A 241 -21.50 24.42 -6.40
CA ARG A 241 -21.16 25.80 -5.97
C ARG A 241 -22.40 26.61 -5.56
N ASP A 242 -23.57 25.98 -5.59
CA ASP A 242 -24.88 26.61 -5.39
C ASP A 242 -25.34 26.67 -3.93
N LYS A 243 -24.65 26.00 -3.00
CA LYS A 243 -25.07 25.86 -1.60
C LYS A 243 -24.06 26.40 -0.56
N GLY A 244 -23.45 27.55 -0.85
CA GLY A 244 -22.46 28.15 0.05
C GLY A 244 -21.10 27.46 0.00
N MET A 245 -20.28 27.66 1.04
CA MET A 245 -18.92 27.13 1.09
C MET A 245 -18.91 25.60 1.32
N SER A 246 -18.33 24.85 0.39
CA SER A 246 -18.16 23.42 0.52
C SER A 246 -16.72 23.04 0.88
N PRO A 247 -16.47 21.85 1.48
CA PRO A 247 -15.11 21.37 1.74
C PRO A 247 -14.24 21.32 0.49
N GLN A 248 -14.83 20.99 -0.66
CA GLN A 248 -14.12 20.96 -1.94
C GLN A 248 -13.64 22.34 -2.36
N MET A 249 -14.44 23.40 -2.14
CA MET A 249 -14.04 24.79 -2.42
C MET A 249 -12.87 25.23 -1.54
N ILE A 250 -12.85 24.82 -0.27
CA ILE A 250 -11.74 25.08 0.65
C ILE A 250 -10.47 24.40 0.13
N MET A 251 -10.55 23.13 -0.25
CA MET A 251 -9.41 22.39 -0.79
C MET A 251 -8.92 22.98 -2.12
N GLU A 252 -9.82 23.42 -2.99
CA GLU A 252 -9.47 24.12 -4.23
C GLU A 252 -8.72 25.43 -3.94
N HIS A 253 -9.21 26.21 -2.97
CA HIS A 253 -8.57 27.45 -2.55
C HIS A 253 -7.17 27.21 -1.99
N ILE A 254 -7.01 26.21 -1.12
CA ILE A 254 -5.70 25.83 -0.58
C ILE A 254 -4.76 25.42 -1.71
N ASN A 255 -5.20 24.53 -2.61
CA ASN A 255 -4.37 24.04 -3.71
C ASN A 255 -3.97 25.14 -4.71
N LYS A 256 -4.81 26.18 -4.87
CA LYS A 256 -4.52 27.33 -5.73
C LYS A 256 -3.50 28.29 -5.10
N ASN A 257 -3.59 28.52 -3.78
CA ASN A 257 -2.77 29.53 -3.11
C ASN A 257 -1.48 28.95 -2.49
N TYR A 258 -1.41 27.63 -2.32
CA TYR A 258 -0.25 26.91 -1.78
C TYR A 258 0.14 25.76 -2.70
N PRO A 259 0.46 26.03 -3.98
CA PRO A 259 0.97 25.00 -4.88
C PRO A 259 2.32 24.51 -4.36
N LYS A 260 2.55 23.19 -4.34
CA LYS A 260 3.87 22.62 -4.05
C LYS A 260 4.79 22.84 -5.23
#